data_2ad55e3f3e20a299b422cbe0d40eabef
#
_entry.id   2ad55e3f3e20a299b422cbe0d40eabef
#
_cell.length_a   1.000
_cell.length_b   1.000
_cell.length_c   1.000
_cell.angle_alpha   90.00
_cell.angle_beta   90.00
_cell.angle_gamma   90.00
#
_symmetry.space_group_name_H-M   'P 1'
#
loop_
_entity.id
_entity.type
_entity.pdbx_description
1 polymer ?
#
loop_
_entity_poly.entity_id
_entity_poly.type
_entity_poly.pdbx_seq_one_letter_code
_entity_poly.pdbx_strand_id
1 'polypeptide(L)'
;IVHSVTSPSGIRATVSVGVGRDGESLDENYNFAILGTEMALSRGGDQAVVKNRVTFEFFGGRGGEVERRTKVKSRVMANALSQLIQDSSKVYVMGHKFSDLDTLGAAAGVCCIARKFGTPCRIVMDANRTAAGQLRDRMLSAAEYSKAFLSPQEAFLHADSRTLLANGAVSGKTTCLLYTSD
;
A
#
# COMPACT_ATOMS: atom_id res chain seq x y z
N ILE A 1 -11.12 -28.58 12.38
CA ILE A 1 -12.50 -28.13 12.67
C ILE A 1 -12.88 -26.99 11.71
N VAL A 2 -12.12 -25.90 11.58
CA VAL A 2 -12.51 -24.76 10.71
C VAL A 2 -12.66 -25.18 9.25
N HIS A 3 -11.73 -25.95 8.70
CA HIS A 3 -11.76 -26.43 7.31
C HIS A 3 -12.88 -27.44 7.00
N SER A 4 -13.59 -27.96 8.01
CA SER A 4 -14.76 -28.82 7.81
C SER A 4 -16.03 -28.01 7.54
N VAL A 5 -15.98 -26.69 7.75
CA VAL A 5 -17.11 -25.80 7.48
C VAL A 5 -17.00 -25.28 6.06
N THR A 6 -18.02 -25.57 5.27
CA THR A 6 -18.09 -25.14 3.87
C THR A 6 -19.41 -24.44 3.63
N SER A 7 -19.40 -23.32 2.93
CA SER A 7 -20.62 -22.63 2.54
C SER A 7 -21.41 -23.43 1.51
N PRO A 8 -22.71 -23.17 1.30
CA PRO A 8 -23.49 -23.79 0.24
C PRO A 8 -22.91 -23.59 -1.17
N SER A 9 -22.08 -22.56 -1.36
CA SER A 9 -21.34 -22.27 -2.61
C SER A 9 -20.02 -23.01 -2.74
N GLY A 10 -19.67 -23.94 -1.83
CA GLY A 10 -18.44 -24.72 -1.88
C GLY A 10 -17.19 -24.00 -1.34
N ILE A 11 -17.33 -22.79 -0.81
CA ILE A 11 -16.22 -22.03 -0.24
C ILE A 11 -15.92 -22.52 1.18
N ARG A 12 -14.67 -22.92 1.43
CA ARG A 12 -14.23 -23.33 2.77
C ARG A 12 -14.06 -22.12 3.70
N ALA A 13 -14.47 -22.27 4.93
CA ALA A 13 -14.18 -21.29 5.96
C ALA A 13 -12.68 -21.28 6.29
N THR A 14 -12.12 -20.10 6.45
CA THR A 14 -10.75 -19.88 6.92
C THR A 14 -10.77 -18.96 8.14
N VAL A 15 -9.79 -19.09 9.01
CA VAL A 15 -9.64 -18.24 10.19
C VAL A 15 -8.19 -17.77 10.27
N SER A 16 -8.03 -16.45 10.41
CA SER A 16 -6.74 -15.83 10.72
C SER A 16 -6.77 -15.33 12.17
N VAL A 17 -5.76 -15.69 12.94
CA VAL A 17 -5.69 -15.41 14.39
C VAL A 17 -4.39 -14.72 14.71
N GLY A 18 -4.45 -13.60 15.43
CA GLY A 18 -3.30 -12.95 16.06
C GLY A 18 -3.34 -13.16 17.58
N VAL A 19 -2.22 -13.50 18.15
CA VAL A 19 -2.04 -13.67 19.60
C VAL A 19 -0.88 -12.80 20.06
N GLY A 20 -1.14 -11.94 21.05
CA GLY A 20 -0.10 -11.18 21.74
C GLY A 20 0.24 -11.81 23.07
N ARG A 21 1.54 -11.95 23.37
CA ARG A 21 2.03 -12.47 24.65
C ARG A 21 3.32 -11.77 25.10
N ASP A 22 3.63 -11.94 26.37
CA ASP A 22 4.86 -11.46 27.00
C ASP A 22 5.02 -9.92 26.92
N GLY A 23 3.93 -9.17 26.79
CA GLY A 23 3.89 -7.72 26.93
C GLY A 23 3.91 -7.28 28.39
N GLU A 24 4.29 -6.03 28.65
CA GLU A 24 4.29 -5.45 30.01
C GLU A 24 2.87 -5.15 30.51
N SER A 25 1.93 -5.01 29.57
CA SER A 25 0.54 -4.71 29.86
C SER A 25 -0.42 -5.48 28.95
N LEU A 26 -1.69 -5.50 29.32
CA LEU A 26 -2.75 -6.04 28.46
C LEU A 26 -2.87 -5.24 27.14
N ASP A 27 -2.66 -3.93 27.20
CA ASP A 27 -2.71 -3.06 26.05
C ASP A 27 -1.58 -3.38 25.06
N GLU A 28 -0.37 -3.62 25.54
CA GLU A 28 0.75 -4.06 24.71
C GLU A 28 0.47 -5.43 24.07
N ASN A 29 -0.05 -6.38 24.84
CA ASN A 29 -0.44 -7.68 24.29
C ASN A 29 -1.58 -7.57 23.26
N TYR A 30 -2.52 -6.66 23.45
CA TYR A 30 -3.57 -6.38 22.49
C TYR A 30 -2.98 -5.83 21.16
N ASN A 31 -2.06 -4.88 21.24
CA ASN A 31 -1.35 -4.36 20.08
C ASN A 31 -0.54 -5.44 19.36
N PHE A 32 0.12 -6.33 20.10
CA PHE A 32 0.79 -7.50 19.53
C PHE A 32 -0.18 -8.44 18.83
N ALA A 33 -1.39 -8.64 19.35
CA ALA A 33 -2.41 -9.48 18.72
C ALA A 33 -2.91 -8.87 17.42
N ILE A 34 -3.12 -7.54 17.37
CA ILE A 34 -3.46 -6.82 16.14
C ILE A 34 -2.37 -7.03 15.09
N LEU A 35 -1.12 -6.73 15.40
CA LEU A 35 0.02 -6.94 14.49
C LEU A 35 0.13 -8.40 14.03
N GLY A 36 -0.13 -9.35 14.92
CA GLY A 36 -0.17 -10.78 14.57
C GLY A 36 -1.27 -11.10 13.55
N THR A 37 -2.45 -10.52 13.72
CA THR A 37 -3.59 -10.70 12.78
C THR A 37 -3.27 -10.09 11.42
N GLU A 38 -2.75 -8.88 11.37
CA GLU A 38 -2.33 -8.20 10.14
C GLU A 38 -1.26 -9.02 9.41
N MET A 39 -0.28 -9.52 10.14
CA MET A 39 0.76 -10.40 9.60
C MET A 39 0.16 -11.70 9.03
N ALA A 40 -0.81 -12.31 9.71
CA ALA A 40 -1.51 -13.50 9.22
C ALA A 40 -2.24 -13.21 7.90
N LEU A 41 -2.95 -12.08 7.82
CA LEU A 41 -3.71 -11.68 6.64
C LEU A 41 -2.78 -11.32 5.47
N SER A 42 -1.69 -10.59 5.72
CA SER A 42 -0.72 -10.23 4.68
C SER A 42 -0.07 -11.45 4.02
N ARG A 43 0.04 -12.55 4.74
CA ARG A 43 0.56 -13.84 4.26
C ARG A 43 -0.48 -14.74 3.60
N GLY A 44 -1.69 -14.23 3.37
CA GLY A 44 -2.77 -14.94 2.69
C GLY A 44 -3.82 -15.55 3.63
N GLY A 45 -3.75 -15.27 4.93
CA GLY A 45 -4.72 -15.74 5.91
C GLY A 45 -4.57 -17.22 6.26
N ASP A 46 -5.63 -17.78 6.89
CA ASP A 46 -5.73 -19.21 7.24
C ASP A 46 -4.59 -19.72 8.13
N GLN A 47 -4.13 -18.88 9.04
CA GLN A 47 -3.02 -19.17 9.95
C GLN A 47 -3.18 -18.42 11.28
N ALA A 48 -2.50 -18.92 12.30
CA ALA A 48 -2.31 -18.20 13.56
C ALA A 48 -0.90 -17.61 13.63
N VAL A 49 -0.80 -16.39 14.12
CA VAL A 49 0.47 -15.70 14.36
C VAL A 49 0.54 -15.27 15.81
N VAL A 50 1.57 -15.69 16.50
CA VAL A 50 1.85 -15.28 17.86
C VAL A 50 2.98 -14.25 17.84
N LYS A 51 2.70 -13.06 18.37
CA LYS A 51 3.67 -11.97 18.51
C LYS A 51 4.04 -11.81 19.99
N ASN A 52 5.33 -11.80 20.26
CA ASN A 52 5.89 -11.33 21.53
C ASN A 52 6.80 -10.11 21.25
N ARG A 53 7.50 -9.62 22.28
CA ARG A 53 8.39 -8.45 22.12
C ARG A 53 9.48 -8.61 21.07
N VAL A 54 9.93 -9.83 20.84
CA VAL A 54 11.14 -10.10 20.04
C VAL A 54 10.80 -10.69 18.68
N THR A 55 9.82 -11.62 18.61
CA THR A 55 9.61 -12.45 17.43
C THR A 55 8.15 -12.58 17.04
N PHE A 56 7.94 -13.06 15.82
CA PHE A 56 6.68 -13.61 15.32
C PHE A 56 6.83 -15.13 15.16
N GLU A 57 5.88 -15.89 15.68
CA GLU A 57 5.79 -17.33 15.48
C GLU A 57 4.56 -17.64 14.63
N PHE A 58 4.70 -18.49 13.63
CA PHE A 58 3.67 -18.80 12.66
C PHE A 58 3.17 -20.23 12.80
N PHE A 59 1.85 -20.41 12.84
CA PHE A 59 1.20 -21.71 13.01
C PHE A 59 0.12 -21.89 11.91
N GLY A 60 0.23 -22.95 11.14
CA GLY A 60 -0.65 -23.19 9.99
C GLY A 60 -0.21 -22.38 8.76
N GLY A 61 -1.14 -22.22 7.83
CA GLY A 61 -0.87 -21.60 6.54
C GLY A 61 -0.18 -22.55 5.56
N ARG A 62 -0.46 -22.37 4.26
CA ARG A 62 0.19 -23.13 3.19
C ARG A 62 1.44 -22.40 2.71
N GLY A 63 2.55 -22.56 3.41
CA GLY A 63 3.79 -21.82 3.22
C GLY A 63 4.46 -21.87 1.84
N GLY A 64 4.04 -22.74 0.94
CA GLY A 64 4.62 -22.86 -0.39
C GLY A 64 3.79 -22.30 -1.55
N GLU A 65 2.47 -22.28 -1.41
CA GLU A 65 1.57 -21.83 -2.48
C GLU A 65 1.35 -20.32 -2.47
N VAL A 66 1.40 -19.70 -1.29
CA VAL A 66 1.17 -18.26 -1.12
C VAL A 66 2.28 -17.44 -1.78
N GLU A 67 3.54 -17.88 -1.67
CA GLU A 67 4.67 -17.15 -2.25
C GLU A 67 4.63 -17.13 -3.78
N ARG A 68 4.20 -18.22 -4.43
CA ARG A 68 4.04 -18.27 -5.89
C ARG A 68 2.87 -17.40 -6.35
N ARG A 69 1.72 -17.46 -5.67
CA ARG A 69 0.54 -16.64 -6.00
C ARG A 69 0.80 -15.15 -5.80
N THR A 70 1.51 -14.79 -4.74
CA THR A 70 1.87 -13.39 -4.46
C THR A 70 2.80 -12.86 -5.55
N LYS A 71 3.83 -13.60 -5.98
CA LYS A 71 4.74 -13.19 -7.05
C LYS A 71 4.04 -13.00 -8.39
N VAL A 72 3.12 -13.90 -8.77
CA VAL A 72 2.34 -13.75 -10.00
C VAL A 72 1.40 -12.53 -9.90
N LYS A 73 0.68 -12.39 -8.79
CA LYS A 73 -0.22 -11.26 -8.56
C LYS A 73 0.53 -9.94 -8.59
N SER A 74 1.69 -9.87 -7.92
CA SER A 74 2.53 -8.66 -7.92
C SER A 74 3.02 -8.29 -9.33
N ARG A 75 3.38 -9.26 -10.16
CA ARG A 75 3.78 -9.02 -11.56
C ARG A 75 2.61 -8.51 -12.40
N VAL A 76 1.44 -9.12 -12.25
CA VAL A 76 0.23 -8.67 -12.97
C VAL A 76 -0.13 -7.24 -12.57
N MET A 77 -0.09 -6.93 -11.26
CA MET A 77 -0.35 -5.58 -10.77
C MET A 77 0.71 -4.58 -11.23
N ALA A 78 2.00 -4.97 -11.23
CA ALA A 78 3.08 -4.11 -11.71
C ALA A 78 2.92 -3.79 -13.21
N ASN A 79 2.53 -4.78 -14.02
CA ASN A 79 2.28 -4.56 -15.45
C ASN A 79 1.07 -3.65 -15.67
N ALA A 80 -0.04 -3.87 -14.96
CA ALA A 80 -1.21 -3.02 -15.04
C ALA A 80 -0.89 -1.56 -14.62
N LEU A 81 -0.15 -1.38 -13.52
CA LEU A 81 0.31 -0.07 -13.06
C LEU A 81 1.21 0.60 -14.12
N SER A 82 2.13 -0.15 -14.71
CA SER A 82 3.02 0.36 -15.75
C SER A 82 2.24 0.86 -16.97
N GLN A 83 1.22 0.11 -17.41
CA GLN A 83 0.35 0.54 -18.51
C GLN A 83 -0.43 1.81 -18.15
N LEU A 84 -1.06 1.85 -16.97
CA LEU A 84 -1.79 3.04 -16.52
C LEU A 84 -0.90 4.28 -16.49
N ILE A 85 0.35 4.15 -16.05
CA ILE A 85 1.31 5.25 -16.03
C ILE A 85 1.67 5.69 -17.46
N GLN A 86 1.93 4.76 -18.37
CA GLN A 86 2.28 5.06 -19.77
C GLN A 86 1.14 5.74 -20.54
N ASP A 87 -0.09 5.32 -20.27
CA ASP A 87 -1.29 5.86 -20.91
C ASP A 87 -1.74 7.21 -20.31
N SER A 88 -1.11 7.63 -19.21
CA SER A 88 -1.45 8.86 -18.50
C SER A 88 -0.63 10.05 -18.97
N SER A 89 -1.23 11.25 -19.00
CA SER A 89 -0.52 12.51 -19.23
C SER A 89 0.24 13.00 -18.01
N LYS A 90 -0.25 12.68 -16.82
CA LYS A 90 0.35 12.99 -15.51
C LYS A 90 -0.06 11.91 -14.50
N VAL A 91 0.76 11.74 -13.47
CA VAL A 91 0.47 10.86 -12.34
C VAL A 91 0.55 11.65 -11.05
N TYR A 92 -0.46 11.53 -10.21
CA TYR A 92 -0.45 11.99 -8.84
C TYR A 92 -0.47 10.79 -7.92
N VAL A 93 0.47 10.74 -6.99
CA VAL A 93 0.56 9.67 -5.99
C VAL A 93 0.26 10.27 -4.64
N MET A 94 -0.70 9.70 -3.93
CA MET A 94 -1.03 10.11 -2.58
C MET A 94 -1.14 8.90 -1.67
N GLY A 95 -0.81 9.11 -0.42
CA GLY A 95 -0.96 8.12 0.63
C GLY A 95 -2.03 8.51 1.63
N HIS A 96 -2.06 7.78 2.74
CA HIS A 96 -2.97 8.09 3.83
C HIS A 96 -2.67 9.47 4.47
N LYS A 97 -3.66 9.98 5.21
CA LYS A 97 -3.66 11.35 5.74
C LYS A 97 -2.43 11.70 6.61
N PHE A 98 -1.89 10.73 7.33
CA PHE A 98 -0.71 10.87 8.20
C PHE A 98 0.48 10.12 7.59
N SER A 99 0.88 10.53 6.38
CA SER A 99 1.92 9.86 5.61
C SER A 99 3.18 9.57 6.43
N ASP A 100 3.59 8.32 6.41
CA ASP A 100 4.79 7.80 7.05
C ASP A 100 5.94 7.54 6.05
N LEU A 101 6.99 6.90 6.52
CA LEU A 101 8.17 6.58 5.68
C LEU A 101 7.84 5.56 4.60
N ASP A 102 6.97 4.59 4.88
CA ASP A 102 6.60 3.54 3.94
C ASP A 102 5.75 4.12 2.80
N THR A 103 4.77 4.96 3.15
CA THR A 103 3.98 5.74 2.20
C THR A 103 4.85 6.59 1.28
N LEU A 104 5.80 7.32 1.85
CA LEU A 104 6.69 8.18 1.06
C LEU A 104 7.64 7.36 0.18
N GLY A 105 8.16 6.25 0.69
CA GLY A 105 8.99 5.30 -0.06
C GLY A 105 8.25 4.69 -1.25
N ALA A 106 7.01 4.23 -1.04
CA ALA A 106 6.15 3.72 -2.10
C ALA A 106 5.86 4.78 -3.17
N ALA A 107 5.51 6.00 -2.75
CA ALA A 107 5.26 7.12 -3.67
C ALA A 107 6.49 7.50 -4.48
N ALA A 108 7.67 7.52 -3.87
CA ALA A 108 8.94 7.75 -4.57
C ALA A 108 9.22 6.65 -5.60
N GLY A 109 8.96 5.39 -5.26
CA GLY A 109 9.07 4.26 -6.17
C GLY A 109 8.20 4.42 -7.42
N VAL A 110 6.92 4.78 -7.23
CA VAL A 110 6.00 5.07 -8.36
C VAL A 110 6.49 6.24 -9.20
N CYS A 111 6.99 7.32 -8.58
CA CYS A 111 7.57 8.45 -9.30
C CYS A 111 8.81 8.04 -10.12
N CYS A 112 9.64 7.13 -9.61
CA CYS A 112 10.77 6.59 -10.35
C CYS A 112 10.32 5.83 -11.61
N ILE A 113 9.27 5.00 -11.49
CA ILE A 113 8.69 4.26 -12.61
C ILE A 113 8.12 5.23 -13.64
N ALA A 114 7.30 6.20 -13.22
CA ALA A 114 6.71 7.19 -14.10
C ALA A 114 7.77 7.99 -14.86
N ARG A 115 8.84 8.38 -14.19
CA ARG A 115 9.97 9.09 -14.80
C ARG A 115 10.66 8.25 -15.87
N LYS A 116 10.79 6.95 -15.65
CA LYS A 116 11.37 6.00 -16.61
C LYS A 116 10.55 5.91 -17.91
N PHE A 117 9.22 6.14 -17.82
CA PHE A 117 8.31 6.22 -18.95
C PHE A 117 8.15 7.65 -19.53
N GLY A 118 8.84 8.64 -18.96
CA GLY A 118 8.71 10.03 -19.37
C GLY A 118 7.40 10.69 -18.92
N THR A 119 6.64 10.06 -18.03
CA THR A 119 5.36 10.57 -17.53
C THR A 119 5.60 11.46 -16.31
N PRO A 120 5.13 12.73 -16.31
CA PRO A 120 5.24 13.61 -15.15
C PRO A 120 4.53 13.01 -13.93
N CYS A 121 5.23 12.96 -12.79
CA CYS A 121 4.69 12.43 -11.54
C CYS A 121 4.86 13.43 -10.40
N ARG A 122 3.85 13.52 -9.52
CA ARG A 122 3.86 14.34 -8.31
C ARG A 122 3.40 13.53 -7.11
N ILE A 123 4.05 13.76 -5.98
CA ILE A 123 3.67 13.18 -4.68
C ILE A 123 2.80 14.22 -3.96
N VAL A 124 1.58 13.84 -3.63
CA VAL A 124 0.64 14.68 -2.92
C VAL A 124 0.68 14.34 -1.44
N MET A 125 1.10 15.27 -0.61
CA MET A 125 1.13 15.07 0.84
C MET A 125 0.98 16.38 1.61
N ASP A 126 0.36 16.30 2.78
CA ASP A 126 0.28 17.42 3.71
C ASP A 126 1.58 17.50 4.51
N ALA A 127 2.34 18.57 4.29
CA ALA A 127 3.61 18.82 4.94
C ALA A 127 3.50 18.91 6.49
N ASN A 128 2.33 19.31 6.99
CA ASN A 128 2.08 19.50 8.42
C ASN A 128 1.57 18.22 9.10
N ARG A 129 1.27 17.18 8.35
CA ARG A 129 0.65 15.94 8.85
C ARG A 129 1.41 14.70 8.38
N THR A 130 2.74 14.72 8.51
CA THR A 130 3.58 13.60 8.09
C THR A 130 4.62 13.26 9.14
N ALA A 131 4.81 11.97 9.40
CA ALA A 131 5.94 11.46 10.16
C ALA A 131 7.24 11.40 9.31
N ALA A 132 7.13 11.56 7.99
CA ALA A 132 8.23 11.47 7.04
C ALA A 132 8.84 12.84 6.66
N GLY A 133 8.60 13.89 7.46
CA GLY A 133 9.02 15.27 7.14
C GLY A 133 10.52 15.41 6.85
N GLN A 134 11.38 14.80 7.66
CA GLN A 134 12.83 14.85 7.45
C GLN A 134 13.27 14.19 6.13
N LEU A 135 12.64 13.07 5.76
CA LEU A 135 12.93 12.41 4.49
C LEU A 135 12.43 13.25 3.32
N ARG A 136 11.22 13.81 3.40
CA ARG A 136 10.69 14.75 2.40
C ARG A 136 11.66 15.91 2.16
N ASP A 137 12.16 16.54 3.22
CA ASP A 137 13.04 17.70 3.12
C ASP A 137 14.39 17.34 2.48
N ARG A 138 14.92 16.16 2.78
CA ARG A 138 16.09 15.62 2.09
C ARG A 138 15.81 15.33 0.61
N MET A 139 14.64 14.82 0.28
CA MET A 139 14.24 14.60 -1.12
C MET A 139 14.08 15.91 -1.88
N LEU A 140 13.49 16.94 -1.27
CA LEU A 140 13.35 18.26 -1.87
C LEU A 140 14.71 18.92 -2.19
N SER A 141 15.73 18.65 -1.40
CA SER A 141 17.10 19.14 -1.67
C SER A 141 17.79 18.39 -2.81
N ALA A 142 17.30 17.24 -3.21
CA ALA A 142 17.81 16.51 -4.38
C ALA A 142 17.18 17.06 -5.66
N ALA A 143 17.99 17.32 -6.68
CA ALA A 143 17.55 17.92 -7.95
C ALA A 143 16.38 17.15 -8.59
N GLU A 144 16.38 15.82 -8.47
CA GLU A 144 15.38 14.94 -9.03
C GLU A 144 13.98 15.09 -8.42
N TYR A 145 13.89 15.52 -7.17
CA TYR A 145 12.66 15.64 -6.40
C TYR A 145 12.29 17.07 -6.02
N SER A 146 13.08 18.05 -6.45
CA SER A 146 12.88 19.47 -6.10
C SER A 146 11.48 20.01 -6.43
N LYS A 147 10.82 19.43 -7.42
CA LYS A 147 9.46 19.77 -7.85
C LYS A 147 8.48 18.58 -7.72
N ALA A 148 8.83 17.55 -6.96
CA ALA A 148 8.03 16.32 -6.90
C ALA A 148 6.82 16.43 -5.99
N PHE A 149 6.82 17.33 -5.02
CA PHE A 149 5.80 17.43 -3.99
C PHE A 149 4.76 18.50 -4.30
N LEU A 150 3.51 18.21 -3.94
CA LEU A 150 2.38 19.13 -3.95
C LEU A 150 1.59 18.98 -2.66
N SER A 151 1.03 20.07 -2.17
CA SER A 151 0.00 20.01 -1.14
C SER A 151 -1.31 19.46 -1.73
N PRO A 152 -2.24 18.93 -0.90
CA PRO A 152 -3.55 18.51 -1.37
C PRO A 152 -4.33 19.60 -2.09
N GLN A 153 -4.20 20.86 -1.63
CA GLN A 153 -4.84 22.02 -2.24
C GLN A 153 -4.28 22.31 -3.63
N GLU A 154 -2.95 22.30 -3.78
CA GLU A 154 -2.31 22.49 -5.10
C GLU A 154 -2.66 21.35 -6.05
N ALA A 155 -2.66 20.10 -5.56
CA ALA A 155 -3.05 18.96 -6.39
C ALA A 155 -4.49 19.07 -6.89
N PHE A 156 -5.41 19.54 -6.05
CA PHE A 156 -6.81 19.77 -6.42
C PHE A 156 -6.95 20.85 -7.51
N LEU A 157 -6.18 21.92 -7.43
CA LEU A 157 -6.16 22.99 -8.43
C LEU A 157 -5.55 22.54 -9.77
N HIS A 158 -4.63 21.58 -9.74
CA HIS A 158 -3.97 21.01 -10.91
C HIS A 158 -4.66 19.78 -11.49
N ALA A 159 -5.63 19.22 -10.77
CA ALA A 159 -6.45 18.12 -11.26
C ALA A 159 -7.49 18.67 -12.25
N ASP A 160 -7.36 18.30 -13.51
CA ASP A 160 -8.42 18.55 -14.48
C ASP A 160 -9.72 17.91 -14.00
N SER A 161 -10.85 18.55 -14.27
CA SER A 161 -12.21 18.05 -13.94
C SER A 161 -12.48 16.62 -14.45
N ARG A 162 -11.70 16.13 -15.39
CA ARG A 162 -11.70 14.74 -15.90
C ARG A 162 -10.99 13.75 -14.99
N THR A 163 -10.13 14.21 -14.07
CA THR A 163 -9.35 13.37 -13.14
C THR A 163 -10.23 12.77 -12.05
N LEU A 164 -11.30 13.43 -11.66
CA LEU A 164 -12.21 13.03 -10.57
C LEU A 164 -13.22 11.94 -10.96
N LEU A 165 -13.30 11.55 -12.22
CA LEU A 165 -14.32 10.64 -12.76
C LEU A 165 -13.75 9.37 -13.40
N ALA A 166 -12.52 8.97 -13.10
CA ALA A 166 -11.83 7.86 -13.77
C ALA A 166 -12.30 6.45 -13.33
N ASN A 167 -13.62 6.22 -13.34
CA ASN A 167 -14.20 4.87 -13.40
C ASN A 167 -14.90 4.58 -14.72
N GLY A 168 -14.71 5.43 -15.75
CA GLY A 168 -15.28 5.25 -17.07
C GLY A 168 -14.25 5.54 -18.16
N ALA A 169 -14.12 4.63 -19.12
CA ALA A 169 -13.25 4.77 -20.27
C ALA A 169 -13.56 6.08 -21.04
N VAL A 170 -12.64 7.03 -20.97
CA VAL A 170 -12.67 8.24 -21.82
C VAL A 170 -11.42 8.21 -22.69
N SER A 171 -11.62 8.23 -24.01
CA SER A 171 -10.59 8.37 -25.02
C SER A 171 -9.85 9.70 -24.85
N GLY A 172 -8.61 9.65 -24.44
CA GLY A 172 -7.71 10.79 -24.25
C GLY A 172 -6.74 10.51 -23.09
N LYS A 173 -5.51 11.02 -23.16
CA LYS A 173 -4.52 10.87 -22.09
C LYS A 173 -5.07 11.45 -20.79
N THR A 174 -5.35 10.60 -19.83
CA THR A 174 -6.01 10.93 -18.57
C THR A 174 -4.97 11.16 -17.47
N THR A 175 -5.29 11.97 -16.48
CA THR A 175 -4.50 12.05 -15.24
C THR A 175 -4.78 10.82 -14.40
N CYS A 176 -3.75 10.11 -13.97
CA CYS A 176 -3.87 8.95 -13.09
C CYS A 176 -3.67 9.39 -11.63
N LEU A 177 -4.64 9.04 -10.78
CA LEU A 177 -4.55 9.21 -9.34
C LEU A 177 -4.29 7.86 -8.70
N LEU A 178 -3.14 7.70 -8.08
CA LEU A 178 -2.75 6.50 -7.37
C LEU A 178 -2.80 6.77 -5.87
N TYR A 179 -3.58 5.96 -5.16
CA TYR A 179 -3.66 5.98 -3.72
C TYR A 179 -2.90 4.78 -3.15
N THR A 180 -1.92 5.04 -2.30
CA THR A 180 -1.24 3.99 -1.52
C THR A 180 -1.96 3.87 -0.19
N SER A 181 -2.76 2.82 -0.02
CA SER A 181 -3.29 2.43 1.28
C SER A 181 -2.35 1.41 1.93
N ASP A 182 -2.32 1.41 3.24
CA ASP A 182 -1.66 0.37 4.04
C ASP A 182 -2.18 -1.03 3.71
#